data_2131ad445061c87c4b3312bce43efb27
#
_entry.id   2131ad445061c87c4b3312bce43efb27
#
_cell.length_a   1.000
_cell.length_b   1.000
_cell.length_c   1.000
_cell.angle_alpha   90.00
_cell.angle_beta   90.00
_cell.angle_gamma   90.00
#
_symmetry.space_group_name_H-M   'P 1'
#
loop_
_entity.id
_entity.type
_entity.pdbx_description
1 polymer ?
#
loop_
_entity_poly.entity_id
_entity_poly.type
_entity_poly.pdbx_seq_one_letter_code
_entity_poly.pdbx_strand_id
1 'polypeptide(L)'
;PLNLSHIPFPYEDLQDFEHRIIYYESSRGCPFSCSYCLSSIDKKLRFRSLDLVKKELDFFLEHRAPQVKFVDRTFNCKKEHSRAVWKYLLERDNGVTNFHFEIAADLLEEEDFAILSRMRPGLIQLEIGVQTTNEKTLKEIRRTMDFSAVTRAVGRIGEGGNIHQHLDLIAGLPFEDFVSFRRSFDDVYGLHPQQLQLGFLQVLKGSLMWKQAQNYGLAYKSKEPYEVLFTRWISFEELERLKQVEEMVELYYNSGQFLYTMAA
;
A
#
# COMPACT_ATOMS: atom_id res chain seq x y z
N PRO A 1 -14.64 -8.77 -22.69
CA PRO A 1 -13.94 -8.15 -21.56
C PRO A 1 -14.89 -8.13 -20.36
N LEU A 2 -14.41 -8.60 -19.20
CA LEU A 2 -15.18 -8.64 -17.96
C LEU A 2 -15.64 -7.22 -17.58
N ASN A 3 -16.96 -7.04 -17.37
CA ASN A 3 -17.50 -5.82 -16.77
C ASN A 3 -17.62 -6.04 -15.26
N LEU A 4 -16.87 -5.29 -14.46
CA LEU A 4 -16.86 -5.44 -13.00
C LEU A 4 -18.24 -5.19 -12.35
N SER A 5 -19.08 -4.35 -12.98
CA SER A 5 -20.42 -4.08 -12.47
C SER A 5 -21.38 -5.27 -12.60
N HIS A 6 -20.99 -6.33 -13.36
CA HIS A 6 -21.77 -7.57 -13.45
C HIS A 6 -21.32 -8.63 -12.42
N ILE A 7 -20.24 -8.39 -11.68
CA ILE A 7 -19.81 -9.30 -10.60
C ILE A 7 -20.75 -9.07 -9.41
N PRO A 8 -21.40 -10.11 -8.89
CA PRO A 8 -22.26 -9.98 -7.71
C PRO A 8 -21.50 -9.42 -6.51
N PHE A 9 -22.19 -8.66 -5.68
CA PHE A 9 -21.67 -8.26 -4.38
C PHE A 9 -21.66 -9.50 -3.45
N PRO A 10 -20.51 -9.83 -2.82
CA PRO A 10 -20.37 -11.13 -2.17
C PRO A 10 -20.91 -11.18 -0.74
N TYR A 11 -21.36 -10.05 -0.17
CA TYR A 11 -21.79 -9.95 1.21
C TYR A 11 -23.32 -9.85 1.30
N GLU A 12 -23.95 -10.77 2.01
CA GLU A 12 -25.38 -10.74 2.34
C GLU A 12 -25.61 -10.19 3.75
N ASP A 13 -24.71 -10.53 4.67
CA ASP A 13 -24.61 -9.99 6.03
C ASP A 13 -23.13 -9.93 6.46
N LEU A 14 -22.85 -9.45 7.67
CA LEU A 14 -21.50 -9.35 8.23
C LEU A 14 -21.29 -10.13 9.52
N GLN A 15 -22.18 -11.05 9.90
CA GLN A 15 -22.11 -11.81 11.15
C GLN A 15 -20.81 -12.63 11.26
N ASP A 16 -20.36 -13.23 10.15
CA ASP A 16 -19.13 -14.01 10.09
C ASP A 16 -17.85 -13.16 10.04
N PHE A 17 -17.98 -11.82 9.98
CA PHE A 17 -16.87 -10.87 9.78
C PHE A 17 -16.60 -9.98 11.00
N GLU A 18 -17.19 -10.24 12.16
CA GLU A 18 -17.11 -9.38 13.36
C GLU A 18 -15.65 -9.05 13.77
N HIS A 19 -14.71 -9.99 13.55
CA HIS A 19 -13.28 -9.82 13.86
C HIS A 19 -12.37 -10.00 12.62
N ARG A 20 -12.90 -9.77 11.41
CA ARG A 20 -12.18 -9.97 10.16
C ARG A 20 -12.16 -8.70 9.34
N ILE A 21 -11.07 -8.50 8.61
CA ILE A 21 -10.99 -7.45 7.58
C ILE A 21 -11.92 -7.85 6.43
N ILE A 22 -12.77 -6.94 6.03
CA ILE A 22 -13.64 -7.09 4.87
C ILE A 22 -12.91 -6.54 3.65
N TYR A 23 -12.84 -7.32 2.59
CA TYR A 23 -12.19 -6.92 1.34
C TYR A 23 -13.21 -6.45 0.31
N TYR A 24 -12.95 -5.34 -0.33
CA TYR A 24 -13.82 -4.77 -1.35
C TYR A 24 -13.03 -4.37 -2.59
N GLU A 25 -13.56 -4.62 -3.80
CA GLU A 25 -12.94 -4.27 -5.07
C GLU A 25 -13.86 -3.32 -5.86
N SER A 26 -13.43 -2.06 -6.02
CA SER A 26 -14.12 -1.08 -6.86
C SER A 26 -13.49 -0.96 -8.25
N SER A 27 -12.22 -1.34 -8.38
CA SER A 27 -11.51 -1.37 -9.66
C SER A 27 -10.53 -2.53 -9.75
N ARG A 28 -10.22 -2.96 -10.97
CA ARG A 28 -9.26 -4.02 -11.27
C ARG A 28 -8.30 -3.61 -12.37
N GLY A 29 -7.04 -4.05 -12.23
CA GLY A 29 -5.90 -3.69 -13.06
C GLY A 29 -5.03 -2.65 -12.40
N CYS A 30 -3.82 -2.42 -12.97
CA CYS A 30 -2.89 -1.41 -12.49
C CYS A 30 -2.21 -0.75 -13.69
N PRO A 31 -2.09 0.58 -13.75
CA PRO A 31 -1.45 1.26 -14.88
C PRO A 31 0.08 1.10 -14.86
N PHE A 32 0.66 0.78 -13.71
CA PHE A 32 2.09 0.67 -13.50
C PHE A 32 2.68 -0.65 -13.98
N SER A 33 4.02 -0.72 -14.07
CA SER A 33 4.76 -1.82 -14.69
C SER A 33 5.76 -2.48 -13.74
N CYS A 34 5.58 -2.34 -12.42
CA CYS A 34 6.51 -2.85 -11.42
C CYS A 34 6.84 -4.33 -11.67
N SER A 35 8.14 -4.65 -11.82
CA SER A 35 8.60 -5.96 -12.29
C SER A 35 8.33 -7.09 -11.30
N TYR A 36 8.22 -6.80 -10.03
CA TYR A 36 7.95 -7.76 -8.95
C TYR A 36 6.44 -8.04 -8.74
N CYS A 37 5.56 -7.19 -9.29
CA CYS A 37 4.13 -7.24 -9.02
C CYS A 37 3.35 -8.00 -10.10
N LEU A 38 2.47 -8.92 -9.71
CA LEU A 38 1.57 -9.63 -10.63
C LEU A 38 0.51 -8.71 -11.22
N SER A 39 0.10 -7.65 -10.52
CA SER A 39 -0.89 -6.69 -11.03
C SER A 39 -0.39 -5.90 -12.23
N SER A 40 0.92 -5.87 -12.49
CA SER A 40 1.53 -5.26 -13.68
C SER A 40 1.25 -6.04 -14.98
N ILE A 41 0.74 -7.27 -14.88
CA ILE A 41 0.42 -8.13 -16.03
C ILE A 41 -0.87 -7.67 -16.69
N ASP A 42 -1.90 -7.31 -15.88
CA ASP A 42 -3.19 -6.81 -16.38
C ASP A 42 -3.26 -5.29 -16.26
N LYS A 43 -2.85 -4.60 -17.31
CA LYS A 43 -2.83 -3.13 -17.37
C LYS A 43 -4.17 -2.50 -17.71
N LYS A 44 -5.18 -3.31 -18.07
CA LYS A 44 -6.48 -2.80 -18.42
C LYS A 44 -7.26 -2.42 -17.17
N LEU A 45 -7.37 -1.12 -16.92
CA LEU A 45 -8.19 -0.59 -15.84
C LEU A 45 -9.69 -0.80 -16.14
N ARG A 46 -10.39 -1.38 -15.18
CA ARG A 46 -11.84 -1.60 -15.19
C ARG A 46 -12.39 -1.12 -13.87
N PHE A 47 -13.50 -0.43 -13.91
CA PHE A 47 -14.15 0.15 -12.74
C PHE A 47 -15.58 -0.36 -12.63
N ARG A 48 -16.06 -0.60 -11.42
CA ARG A 48 -17.50 -0.70 -11.13
C ARG A 48 -18.13 0.67 -11.34
N SER A 49 -19.43 0.68 -11.73
CA SER A 49 -20.15 1.96 -11.80
C SER A 49 -20.21 2.64 -10.43
N LEU A 50 -20.07 3.95 -10.40
CA LEU A 50 -20.08 4.70 -9.13
C LEU A 50 -21.39 4.52 -8.36
N ASP A 51 -22.52 4.37 -9.04
CA ASP A 51 -23.82 4.14 -8.37
C ASP A 51 -23.82 2.79 -7.64
N LEU A 52 -23.23 1.75 -8.26
CA LEU A 52 -23.10 0.45 -7.63
C LEU A 52 -22.12 0.50 -6.45
N VAL A 53 -20.98 1.16 -6.63
CA VAL A 53 -19.99 1.35 -5.54
C VAL A 53 -20.64 2.05 -4.35
N LYS A 54 -21.37 3.13 -4.55
CA LYS A 54 -22.07 3.85 -3.48
C LYS A 54 -23.07 2.97 -2.74
N LYS A 55 -23.87 2.20 -3.48
CA LYS A 55 -24.84 1.25 -2.89
C LYS A 55 -24.13 0.19 -2.03
N GLU A 56 -23.00 -0.33 -2.50
CA GLU A 56 -22.21 -1.34 -1.78
C GLU A 56 -21.50 -0.74 -0.55
N LEU A 57 -21.08 0.51 -0.63
CA LEU A 57 -20.55 1.26 0.52
C LEU A 57 -21.62 1.54 1.58
N ASP A 58 -22.85 1.87 1.17
CA ASP A 58 -23.97 2.02 2.10
C ASP A 58 -24.19 0.73 2.90
N PHE A 59 -24.10 -0.44 2.26
CA PHE A 59 -24.20 -1.71 2.98
C PHE A 59 -23.18 -1.82 4.13
N PHE A 60 -21.91 -1.50 3.88
CA PHE A 60 -20.87 -1.54 4.92
C PHE A 60 -21.11 -0.51 6.03
N LEU A 61 -21.55 0.69 5.65
CA LEU A 61 -21.83 1.77 6.60
C LEU A 61 -23.07 1.45 7.49
N GLU A 62 -24.12 0.91 6.91
CA GLU A 62 -25.35 0.52 7.62
C GLU A 62 -25.10 -0.64 8.59
N HIS A 63 -24.28 -1.62 8.19
CA HIS A 63 -23.87 -2.74 9.05
C HIS A 63 -22.73 -2.37 10.02
N ARG A 64 -22.27 -1.10 10.03
CA ARG A 64 -21.19 -0.60 10.89
C ARG A 64 -19.91 -1.47 10.81
N ALA A 65 -19.55 -1.91 9.61
CA ALA A 65 -18.35 -2.69 9.38
C ALA A 65 -17.12 -2.01 10.03
N PRO A 66 -16.35 -2.68 10.90
CA PRO A 66 -15.23 -2.04 11.57
C PRO A 66 -14.16 -1.55 10.59
N GLN A 67 -13.80 -2.40 9.61
CA GLN A 67 -12.81 -2.06 8.61
C GLN A 67 -13.12 -2.69 7.25
N VAL A 68 -13.02 -1.89 6.20
CA VAL A 68 -13.13 -2.31 4.80
C VAL A 68 -11.84 -1.97 4.06
N LYS A 69 -11.08 -3.00 3.63
CA LYS A 69 -9.89 -2.81 2.83
C LYS A 69 -10.21 -2.92 1.34
N PHE A 70 -9.98 -1.83 0.61
CA PHE A 70 -10.02 -1.86 -0.85
C PHE A 70 -8.82 -2.64 -1.39
N VAL A 71 -9.08 -3.58 -2.29
CA VAL A 71 -8.05 -4.37 -2.98
C VAL A 71 -7.67 -3.79 -4.35
N ASP A 72 -8.11 -2.59 -4.62
CA ASP A 72 -7.73 -1.77 -5.78
C ASP A 72 -6.23 -1.45 -5.71
N ARG A 73 -5.45 -1.83 -6.71
CA ARG A 73 -3.98 -1.82 -6.67
C ARG A 73 -3.33 -0.44 -6.71
N THR A 74 -4.03 0.56 -7.17
CA THR A 74 -3.68 1.98 -7.07
C THR A 74 -5.00 2.75 -7.15
N PHE A 75 -5.63 2.88 -6.03
CA PHE A 75 -7.00 3.39 -5.94
C PHE A 75 -7.16 4.77 -6.59
N ASN A 76 -6.17 5.66 -6.43
CA ASN A 76 -6.21 7.03 -6.94
C ASN A 76 -5.66 7.20 -8.37
N CYS A 77 -5.48 6.10 -9.13
CA CYS A 77 -5.01 6.17 -10.53
C CYS A 77 -6.03 6.82 -11.48
N LYS A 78 -7.31 6.87 -11.11
CA LYS A 78 -8.38 7.59 -11.82
C LYS A 78 -9.05 8.59 -10.88
N LYS A 79 -8.73 9.86 -11.03
CA LYS A 79 -9.13 10.96 -10.14
C LYS A 79 -10.64 11.06 -9.91
N GLU A 80 -11.42 10.98 -11.00
CA GLU A 80 -12.88 11.10 -10.91
C GLU A 80 -13.46 9.99 -10.03
N HIS A 81 -12.90 8.77 -10.13
CA HIS A 81 -13.36 7.63 -9.34
C HIS A 81 -13.00 7.79 -7.87
N SER A 82 -11.72 8.01 -7.56
CA SER A 82 -11.26 8.13 -6.18
C SER A 82 -11.90 9.31 -5.44
N ARG A 83 -11.99 10.48 -6.08
CA ARG A 83 -12.64 11.66 -5.51
C ARG A 83 -14.12 11.44 -5.26
N ALA A 84 -14.82 10.79 -6.19
CA ALA A 84 -16.24 10.48 -6.01
C ALA A 84 -16.48 9.55 -4.81
N VAL A 85 -15.63 8.52 -4.64
CA VAL A 85 -15.69 7.60 -3.49
C VAL A 85 -15.35 8.34 -2.19
N TRP A 86 -14.25 9.08 -2.15
CA TRP A 86 -13.83 9.81 -0.94
C TRP A 86 -14.85 10.86 -0.52
N LYS A 87 -15.42 11.64 -1.45
CA LYS A 87 -16.51 12.60 -1.16
C LYS A 87 -17.73 11.88 -0.59
N TYR A 88 -18.10 10.73 -1.17
CA TYR A 88 -19.22 9.94 -0.70
C TYR A 88 -19.02 9.44 0.74
N LEU A 89 -17.84 8.90 1.05
CA LEU A 89 -17.49 8.44 2.39
C LEU A 89 -17.47 9.61 3.41
N LEU A 90 -16.97 10.76 3.01
CA LEU A 90 -17.00 11.98 3.84
C LEU A 90 -18.43 12.41 4.18
N GLU A 91 -19.36 12.32 3.21
CA GLU A 91 -20.77 12.72 3.37
C GLU A 91 -21.60 11.70 4.18
N ARG A 92 -21.21 10.43 4.11
CA ARG A 92 -21.95 9.29 4.67
C ARG A 92 -21.30 8.67 5.90
N ASP A 93 -20.25 9.28 6.43
CA ASP A 93 -19.52 8.75 7.58
C ASP A 93 -20.44 8.39 8.75
N ASN A 94 -20.34 7.14 9.21
CA ASN A 94 -21.13 6.58 10.32
C ASN A 94 -20.41 6.70 11.68
N GLY A 95 -19.22 7.31 11.73
CA GLY A 95 -18.41 7.47 12.93
C GLY A 95 -17.69 6.19 13.41
N VAL A 96 -17.78 5.08 12.68
CA VAL A 96 -17.23 3.77 13.07
C VAL A 96 -16.32 3.18 12.00
N THR A 97 -16.84 3.04 10.78
CA THR A 97 -16.17 2.29 9.71
C THR A 97 -14.87 2.98 9.29
N ASN A 98 -13.80 2.18 9.18
CA ASN A 98 -12.53 2.57 8.59
C ASN A 98 -12.42 2.02 7.17
N PHE A 99 -11.96 2.84 6.24
CA PHE A 99 -11.69 2.43 4.86
C PHE A 99 -10.20 2.54 4.53
N HIS A 100 -9.60 1.43 4.14
CA HIS A 100 -8.18 1.31 3.83
C HIS A 100 -7.97 1.28 2.32
N PHE A 101 -7.11 2.16 1.80
CA PHE A 101 -6.80 2.30 0.37
C PHE A 101 -5.31 2.19 0.09
N GLU A 102 -4.94 1.40 -0.94
CA GLU A 102 -3.59 1.42 -1.52
C GLU A 102 -3.51 2.55 -2.57
N ILE A 103 -2.64 3.53 -2.37
CA ILE A 103 -2.51 4.70 -3.24
C ILE A 103 -1.08 4.94 -3.74
N ALA A 104 -0.96 5.73 -4.81
CA ALA A 104 0.28 6.39 -5.21
C ALA A 104 0.23 7.86 -4.73
N ALA A 105 1.01 8.17 -3.68
CA ALA A 105 0.92 9.49 -3.03
C ALA A 105 1.43 10.64 -3.92
N ASP A 106 2.35 10.37 -4.84
CA ASP A 106 2.85 11.29 -5.85
C ASP A 106 1.80 11.70 -6.90
N LEU A 107 0.66 11.00 -6.94
CA LEU A 107 -0.48 11.37 -7.78
C LEU A 107 -1.49 12.28 -7.09
N LEU A 108 -1.36 12.57 -5.79
CA LEU A 108 -2.31 13.43 -5.08
C LEU A 108 -2.20 14.89 -5.54
N GLU A 109 -3.34 15.54 -5.66
CA GLU A 109 -3.51 16.94 -6.09
C GLU A 109 -4.25 17.76 -5.03
N GLU A 110 -4.30 19.07 -5.20
CA GLU A 110 -4.94 20.01 -4.25
C GLU A 110 -6.37 19.61 -3.86
N GLU A 111 -7.17 19.15 -4.83
CA GLU A 111 -8.55 18.73 -4.56
C GLU A 111 -8.60 17.48 -3.68
N ASP A 112 -7.64 16.54 -3.86
CA ASP A 112 -7.55 15.33 -3.07
C ASP A 112 -7.23 15.68 -1.60
N PHE A 113 -6.27 16.57 -1.37
CA PHE A 113 -5.93 17.07 -0.03
C PHE A 113 -7.10 17.80 0.62
N ALA A 114 -7.84 18.62 -0.15
CA ALA A 114 -9.01 19.35 0.35
C ALA A 114 -10.15 18.40 0.79
N ILE A 115 -10.28 17.23 0.14
CA ILE A 115 -11.23 16.19 0.55
C ILE A 115 -10.73 15.48 1.81
N LEU A 116 -9.49 15.00 1.78
CA LEU A 116 -8.89 14.20 2.86
C LEU A 116 -8.80 14.97 4.18
N SER A 117 -8.46 16.27 4.14
CA SER A 117 -8.34 17.10 5.34
C SER A 117 -9.65 17.30 6.12
N ARG A 118 -10.79 17.04 5.49
CA ARG A 118 -12.13 17.16 6.11
C ARG A 118 -12.63 15.88 6.76
N MET A 119 -11.92 14.78 6.57
CA MET A 119 -12.32 13.47 7.11
C MET A 119 -12.04 13.40 8.62
N ARG A 120 -12.89 12.69 9.37
CA ARG A 120 -12.62 12.46 10.78
C ARG A 120 -11.40 11.55 10.96
N PRO A 121 -10.70 11.62 12.09
CA PRO A 121 -9.69 10.63 12.45
C PRO A 121 -10.28 9.20 12.45
N GLY A 122 -9.58 8.27 11.79
CA GLY A 122 -9.98 6.87 11.70
C GLY A 122 -11.00 6.53 10.59
N LEU A 123 -11.48 7.50 9.78
CA LEU A 123 -12.31 7.19 8.61
C LEU A 123 -11.48 6.54 7.49
N ILE A 124 -10.29 7.09 7.24
CA ILE A 124 -9.42 6.66 6.13
C ILE A 124 -8.05 6.22 6.67
N GLN A 125 -7.55 5.14 6.09
CA GLN A 125 -6.16 4.71 6.17
C GLN A 125 -5.60 4.64 4.75
N LEU A 126 -4.40 5.19 4.55
CA LEU A 126 -3.70 5.18 3.25
C LEU A 126 -2.43 4.33 3.35
N GLU A 127 -2.36 3.29 2.53
CA GLU A 127 -1.16 2.48 2.32
C GLU A 127 -0.41 3.03 1.10
N ILE A 128 0.84 3.43 1.31
CA ILE A 128 1.68 4.15 0.35
C ILE A 128 2.94 3.32 0.12
N GLY A 129 2.96 2.57 -0.97
CA GLY A 129 4.14 1.82 -1.34
C GLY A 129 5.27 2.75 -1.82
N VAL A 130 6.32 2.92 -1.04
CA VAL A 130 7.57 3.57 -1.48
C VAL A 130 8.48 2.53 -2.12
N GLN A 131 8.69 1.43 -1.44
CA GLN A 131 9.49 0.26 -1.77
C GLN A 131 11.00 0.50 -1.64
N THR A 132 11.54 1.58 -2.18
CA THR A 132 12.93 2.04 -2.12
C THR A 132 13.02 3.51 -2.53
N THR A 133 14.03 4.22 -2.06
CA THR A 133 14.39 5.57 -2.55
C THR A 133 15.59 5.55 -3.50
N ASN A 134 16.18 4.35 -3.75
CA ASN A 134 17.29 4.17 -4.66
C ASN A 134 16.83 4.29 -6.13
N GLU A 135 17.20 5.37 -6.81
CA GLU A 135 16.81 5.65 -8.19
C GLU A 135 17.20 4.55 -9.18
N LYS A 136 18.37 3.92 -8.98
CA LYS A 136 18.82 2.82 -9.82
C LYS A 136 17.92 1.61 -9.68
N THR A 137 17.53 1.29 -8.45
CA THR A 137 16.59 0.23 -8.13
C THR A 137 15.21 0.54 -8.69
N LEU A 138 14.67 1.75 -8.46
CA LEU A 138 13.39 2.20 -9.02
C LEU A 138 13.31 2.01 -10.53
N LYS A 139 14.36 2.43 -11.26
CA LYS A 139 14.45 2.26 -12.72
C LYS A 139 14.44 0.79 -13.10
N GLU A 140 15.23 -0.05 -12.43
CA GLU A 140 15.35 -1.48 -12.75
C GLU A 140 14.05 -2.24 -12.49
N ILE A 141 13.40 -1.99 -11.36
CA ILE A 141 12.11 -2.62 -11.04
C ILE A 141 10.93 -2.00 -11.79
N ARG A 142 11.17 -1.03 -12.69
CA ARG A 142 10.15 -0.32 -13.50
C ARG A 142 9.09 0.36 -12.67
N ARG A 143 9.47 0.86 -11.51
CA ARG A 143 8.58 1.63 -10.64
C ARG A 143 8.71 3.11 -10.95
N THR A 144 7.61 3.70 -11.40
CA THR A 144 7.51 5.16 -11.58
C THR A 144 7.03 5.75 -10.25
N MET A 145 7.86 6.56 -9.61
CA MET A 145 7.55 7.27 -8.38
C MET A 145 8.47 8.50 -8.27
N ASP A 146 7.89 9.65 -7.90
CA ASP A 146 8.63 10.83 -7.47
C ASP A 146 8.66 10.88 -5.93
N PHE A 147 9.79 10.50 -5.32
CA PHE A 147 9.91 10.47 -3.87
C PHE A 147 9.79 11.86 -3.25
N SER A 148 10.21 12.92 -3.93
CA SER A 148 10.01 14.29 -3.44
C SER A 148 8.52 14.66 -3.38
N ALA A 149 7.73 14.22 -4.36
CA ALA A 149 6.27 14.41 -4.34
C ALA A 149 5.62 13.56 -3.24
N VAL A 150 6.08 12.30 -3.03
CA VAL A 150 5.63 11.46 -1.90
C VAL A 150 5.92 12.15 -0.57
N THR A 151 7.14 12.65 -0.36
CA THR A 151 7.53 13.37 0.87
C THR A 151 6.62 14.56 1.14
N ARG A 152 6.34 15.39 0.13
CA ARG A 152 5.41 16.52 0.28
C ARG A 152 3.99 16.07 0.61
N ALA A 153 3.51 15.02 -0.05
CA ALA A 153 2.16 14.50 0.16
C ALA A 153 2.00 13.92 1.58
N VAL A 154 2.94 13.09 2.02
CA VAL A 154 2.95 12.48 3.36
C VAL A 154 3.03 13.56 4.44
N GLY A 155 3.92 14.55 4.30
CA GLY A 155 4.01 15.68 5.23
C GLY A 155 2.72 16.45 5.34
N ARG A 156 2.11 16.81 4.20
CA ARG A 156 0.86 17.56 4.17
C ARG A 156 -0.33 16.80 4.78
N ILE A 157 -0.43 15.50 4.55
CA ILE A 157 -1.44 14.65 5.19
C ILE A 157 -1.16 14.56 6.69
N GLY A 158 0.12 14.42 7.08
CA GLY A 158 0.56 14.34 8.48
C GLY A 158 0.22 15.59 9.29
N GLU A 159 0.32 16.79 8.69
CA GLU A 159 -0.10 18.05 9.33
C GLU A 159 -1.58 18.04 9.77
N GLY A 160 -2.45 17.35 9.04
CA GLY A 160 -3.87 17.20 9.39
C GLY A 160 -4.10 16.25 10.58
N GLY A 161 -3.23 15.28 10.80
CA GLY A 161 -3.29 14.32 11.92
C GLY A 161 -4.52 13.41 11.92
N ASN A 162 -5.32 13.41 10.84
CA ASN A 162 -6.60 12.72 10.75
C ASN A 162 -6.57 11.46 9.89
N ILE A 163 -5.54 11.24 9.10
CA ILE A 163 -5.37 10.10 8.20
C ILE A 163 -4.22 9.22 8.72
N HIS A 164 -4.49 7.94 8.91
CA HIS A 164 -3.45 6.97 9.22
C HIS A 164 -2.64 6.66 7.94
N GLN A 165 -1.36 6.94 7.98
CA GLN A 165 -0.44 6.69 6.86
C GLN A 165 0.41 5.46 7.16
N HIS A 166 0.39 4.49 6.24
CA HIS A 166 1.16 3.27 6.26
C HIS A 166 2.11 3.29 5.05
N LEU A 167 3.42 3.34 5.30
CA LEU A 167 4.44 3.39 4.25
C LEU A 167 5.19 2.06 4.18
N ASP A 168 5.46 1.59 2.95
CA ASP A 168 6.08 0.29 2.71
C ASP A 168 7.45 0.40 2.05
N LEU A 169 8.38 -0.45 2.53
CA LEU A 169 9.68 -0.72 1.92
C LEU A 169 9.82 -2.20 1.58
N ILE A 170 10.62 -2.53 0.56
CA ILE A 170 10.93 -3.92 0.17
C ILE A 170 12.45 -4.12 0.15
N ALA A 171 12.96 -4.95 1.06
CA ALA A 171 14.34 -5.40 1.05
C ALA A 171 14.58 -6.50 0.01
N GLY A 172 15.80 -6.54 -0.55
CA GLY A 172 16.21 -7.57 -1.51
C GLY A 172 15.86 -7.26 -2.97
N LEU A 173 15.56 -6.00 -3.30
CA LEU A 173 15.38 -5.54 -4.66
C LEU A 173 16.71 -5.50 -5.43
N PRO A 174 16.70 -5.66 -6.78
CA PRO A 174 17.92 -5.53 -7.59
C PRO A 174 18.59 -4.16 -7.44
N PHE A 175 19.93 -4.15 -7.45
CA PHE A 175 20.79 -2.96 -7.29
C PHE A 175 20.68 -2.26 -5.94
N GLU A 176 20.14 -2.94 -4.93
CA GLU A 176 20.04 -2.42 -3.56
C GLU A 176 20.80 -3.33 -2.60
N ASP A 177 21.91 -2.81 -2.07
CA ASP A 177 22.69 -3.42 -1.01
C ASP A 177 22.20 -2.96 0.38
N PHE A 178 22.77 -3.52 1.43
CA PHE A 178 22.41 -3.18 2.81
C PHE A 178 22.55 -1.68 3.11
N VAL A 179 23.56 -1.01 2.57
CA VAL A 179 23.81 0.42 2.81
C VAL A 179 22.78 1.28 2.11
N SER A 180 22.46 0.97 0.85
CA SER A 180 21.43 1.71 0.09
C SER A 180 20.04 1.45 0.65
N PHE A 181 19.73 0.22 1.09
CA PHE A 181 18.47 -0.07 1.76
C PHE A 181 18.33 0.69 3.08
N ARG A 182 19.40 0.76 3.89
CA ARG A 182 19.39 1.57 5.11
C ARG A 182 19.06 3.04 4.83
N ARG A 183 19.58 3.62 3.73
CA ARG A 183 19.21 5.00 3.32
C ARG A 183 17.73 5.10 3.00
N SER A 184 17.19 4.16 2.22
CA SER A 184 15.74 4.11 1.94
C SER A 184 14.92 4.01 3.22
N PHE A 185 15.39 3.24 4.20
CA PHE A 185 14.77 3.15 5.51
C PHE A 185 14.81 4.47 6.27
N ASP A 186 15.99 5.10 6.37
CA ASP A 186 16.18 6.38 7.05
C ASP A 186 15.31 7.49 6.41
N ASP A 187 15.25 7.53 5.07
CA ASP A 187 14.44 8.47 4.31
C ASP A 187 12.94 8.33 4.63
N VAL A 188 12.42 7.10 4.68
CA VAL A 188 11.00 6.84 4.93
C VAL A 188 10.65 6.95 6.42
N TYR A 189 11.54 6.48 7.29
CA TYR A 189 11.39 6.63 8.75
C TYR A 189 11.33 8.12 9.14
N GLY A 190 12.15 8.96 8.51
CA GLY A 190 12.15 10.42 8.71
C GLY A 190 10.86 11.14 8.30
N LEU A 191 9.95 10.48 7.59
CA LEU A 191 8.62 11.01 7.28
C LEU A 191 7.61 10.79 8.42
N HIS A 192 7.98 10.03 9.45
CA HIS A 192 7.16 9.73 10.63
C HIS A 192 5.75 9.20 10.31
N PRO A 193 5.60 8.17 9.44
CA PRO A 193 4.29 7.57 9.21
C PRO A 193 3.76 6.92 10.50
N GLN A 194 2.44 6.73 10.61
CA GLN A 194 1.86 6.01 11.74
C GLN A 194 2.22 4.52 11.72
N GLN A 195 2.49 3.96 10.54
CA GLN A 195 2.97 2.60 10.36
C GLN A 195 4.04 2.54 9.27
N LEU A 196 5.14 1.87 9.55
CA LEU A 196 6.22 1.58 8.61
C LEU A 196 6.34 0.07 8.43
N GLN A 197 6.06 -0.42 7.22
CA GLN A 197 6.22 -1.83 6.90
C GLN A 197 7.55 -2.08 6.21
N LEU A 198 8.35 -2.97 6.81
CA LEU A 198 9.56 -3.49 6.22
C LEU A 198 9.28 -4.87 5.61
N GLY A 199 9.01 -4.90 4.32
CA GLY A 199 8.76 -6.13 3.58
C GLY A 199 10.03 -6.72 2.96
N PHE A 200 9.93 -7.99 2.51
CA PHE A 200 11.00 -8.69 1.79
C PHE A 200 10.49 -9.11 0.41
N LEU A 201 11.35 -8.99 -0.60
CA LEU A 201 10.98 -9.32 -1.97
C LEU A 201 10.43 -10.74 -2.08
N GLN A 202 9.23 -10.85 -2.60
CA GLN A 202 8.62 -12.12 -2.98
C GLN A 202 8.75 -12.32 -4.48
N VAL A 203 9.43 -13.40 -4.89
CA VAL A 203 9.68 -13.70 -6.30
C VAL A 203 8.50 -14.46 -6.89
N LEU A 204 7.39 -13.73 -7.09
CA LEU A 204 6.11 -14.30 -7.48
C LEU A 204 6.16 -14.90 -8.88
N LYS A 205 5.77 -16.17 -9.00
CA LYS A 205 5.71 -16.89 -10.29
C LYS A 205 4.85 -16.16 -11.30
N GLY A 206 5.38 -15.97 -12.50
CA GLY A 206 4.71 -15.24 -13.57
C GLY A 206 5.07 -13.75 -13.65
N SER A 207 5.64 -13.15 -12.59
CA SER A 207 6.15 -11.77 -12.62
C SER A 207 7.37 -11.64 -13.54
N LEU A 208 7.69 -10.41 -13.93
CA LEU A 208 8.93 -10.14 -14.68
C LEU A 208 10.16 -10.41 -13.80
N MET A 209 10.09 -10.11 -12.51
CA MET A 209 11.14 -10.39 -11.53
C MET A 209 11.48 -11.89 -11.50
N TRP A 210 10.46 -12.75 -11.47
CA TRP A 210 10.65 -14.19 -11.54
C TRP A 210 11.36 -14.65 -12.82
N LYS A 211 10.99 -14.09 -13.98
CA LYS A 211 11.64 -14.40 -15.26
C LYS A 211 13.10 -13.97 -15.32
N GLN A 212 13.46 -12.92 -14.59
CA GLN A 212 14.80 -12.32 -14.56
C GLN A 212 15.60 -12.71 -13.33
N ALA A 213 15.10 -13.59 -12.48
CA ALA A 213 15.72 -13.96 -11.21
C ALA A 213 17.20 -14.40 -11.35
N GLN A 214 17.52 -15.18 -12.37
CA GLN A 214 18.90 -15.61 -12.65
C GLN A 214 19.82 -14.43 -12.99
N ASN A 215 19.33 -13.42 -13.73
CA ASN A 215 20.13 -12.24 -14.10
C ASN A 215 20.54 -11.42 -12.87
N TYR A 216 19.72 -11.45 -11.83
CA TYR A 216 19.97 -10.75 -10.57
C TYR A 216 20.65 -11.63 -9.50
N GLY A 217 20.94 -12.90 -9.83
CA GLY A 217 21.46 -13.84 -8.85
C GLY A 217 20.53 -14.05 -7.66
N LEU A 218 19.22 -13.97 -7.89
CA LEU A 218 18.20 -14.15 -6.85
C LEU A 218 18.11 -15.63 -6.45
N ALA A 219 18.34 -15.90 -5.18
CA ALA A 219 17.91 -17.14 -4.53
C ALA A 219 16.68 -16.82 -3.67
N TYR A 220 15.68 -17.67 -3.69
CA TYR A 220 14.43 -17.49 -2.98
C TYR A 220 13.81 -18.83 -2.56
N LYS A 221 12.92 -18.81 -1.58
CA LYS A 221 12.22 -19.99 -1.10
C LYS A 221 11.40 -20.63 -2.24
N SER A 222 11.49 -21.94 -2.40
CA SER A 222 10.74 -22.69 -3.45
C SER A 222 9.25 -22.79 -3.16
N LYS A 223 8.84 -22.56 -1.90
CA LYS A 223 7.45 -22.54 -1.42
C LYS A 223 7.00 -21.11 -1.12
N GLU A 224 5.72 -20.91 -1.13
CA GLU A 224 5.10 -19.63 -0.73
C GLU A 224 5.60 -19.19 0.65
N PRO A 225 5.86 -17.90 0.80
CA PRO A 225 5.57 -16.78 -0.12
C PRO A 225 6.68 -16.50 -1.17
N TYR A 226 7.57 -17.43 -1.47
CA TYR A 226 8.68 -17.27 -2.44
C TYR A 226 9.64 -16.13 -2.07
N GLU A 227 9.87 -15.94 -0.80
CA GLU A 227 10.68 -14.87 -0.22
C GLU A 227 12.15 -15.01 -0.62
N VAL A 228 12.79 -13.88 -0.95
CA VAL A 228 14.20 -13.79 -1.27
C VAL A 228 15.08 -14.27 -0.10
N LEU A 229 16.14 -15.00 -0.42
CA LEU A 229 17.15 -15.45 0.53
C LEU A 229 18.46 -14.66 0.39
N PHE A 230 18.84 -14.31 -0.83
CA PHE A 230 19.94 -13.41 -1.15
C PHE A 230 19.85 -12.97 -2.59
N THR A 231 20.59 -11.92 -2.93
CA THR A 231 20.73 -11.43 -4.31
C THR A 231 22.22 -11.20 -4.62
N ARG A 232 22.51 -10.69 -5.82
CA ARG A 232 23.89 -10.27 -6.15
C ARG A 232 24.41 -9.11 -5.28
N TRP A 233 23.51 -8.34 -4.66
CA TRP A 233 23.82 -7.09 -3.95
C TRP A 233 23.68 -7.19 -2.44
N ILE A 234 22.86 -8.11 -1.93
CA ILE A 234 22.64 -8.30 -0.50
C ILE A 234 22.73 -9.78 -0.13
N SER A 235 23.49 -10.08 0.91
CA SER A 235 23.71 -11.45 1.40
C SER A 235 22.53 -11.97 2.22
N PHE A 236 22.55 -13.28 2.51
CA PHE A 236 21.58 -13.91 3.40
C PHE A 236 21.66 -13.34 4.83
N GLU A 237 22.88 -13.19 5.33
CA GLU A 237 23.13 -12.65 6.67
C GLU A 237 22.64 -11.21 6.82
N GLU A 238 22.80 -10.40 5.79
CA GLU A 238 22.29 -9.02 5.77
C GLU A 238 20.77 -8.98 5.74
N LEU A 239 20.10 -9.85 4.98
CA LEU A 239 18.64 -9.94 4.99
C LEU A 239 18.11 -10.43 6.33
N GLU A 240 18.78 -11.41 6.98
CA GLU A 240 18.39 -11.85 8.33
C GLU A 240 18.57 -10.73 9.37
N ARG A 241 19.57 -9.86 9.22
CA ARG A 241 19.70 -8.65 10.07
C ARG A 241 18.55 -7.66 9.82
N LEU A 242 18.11 -7.51 8.58
CA LEU A 242 16.96 -6.65 8.27
C LEU A 242 15.64 -7.21 8.83
N LYS A 243 15.48 -8.53 8.94
CA LYS A 243 14.34 -9.14 9.64
C LYS A 243 14.33 -8.82 11.13
N GLN A 244 15.51 -8.81 11.76
CA GLN A 244 15.61 -8.38 13.15
C GLN A 244 15.23 -6.89 13.30
N VAL A 245 15.59 -6.04 12.31
CA VAL A 245 15.17 -4.63 12.29
C VAL A 245 13.64 -4.52 12.11
N GLU A 246 13.07 -5.34 11.23
CA GLU A 246 11.62 -5.39 11.02
C GLU A 246 10.88 -5.75 12.31
N GLU A 247 11.32 -6.78 13.05
CA GLU A 247 10.77 -7.13 14.35
C GLU A 247 10.86 -5.98 15.36
N MET A 248 11.95 -5.19 15.34
CA MET A 248 12.11 -4.01 16.19
C MET A 248 11.16 -2.88 15.76
N VAL A 249 10.97 -2.67 14.46
CA VAL A 249 10.01 -1.68 13.95
C VAL A 249 8.59 -2.04 14.39
N GLU A 250 8.18 -3.31 14.27
CA GLU A 250 6.87 -3.76 14.72
C GLU A 250 6.69 -3.58 16.24
N LEU A 251 7.69 -3.97 17.03
CA LEU A 251 7.60 -3.92 18.48
C LEU A 251 7.66 -2.50 19.03
N TYR A 252 8.56 -1.66 18.55
CA TYR A 252 8.84 -0.37 19.17
C TYR A 252 8.20 0.81 18.45
N TYR A 253 8.07 0.75 17.13
CA TYR A 253 7.50 1.84 16.33
C TYR A 253 6.01 1.63 16.06
N ASN A 254 5.66 0.55 15.36
CA ASN A 254 4.28 0.30 14.90
C ASN A 254 3.30 0.03 16.04
N SER A 255 3.76 -0.53 17.16
CA SER A 255 2.91 -0.78 18.33
C SER A 255 2.34 0.49 18.98
N GLY A 256 2.99 1.64 18.74
CA GLY A 256 2.65 2.91 19.40
C GLY A 256 2.92 2.97 20.92
N GLN A 257 3.41 1.87 21.52
CA GLN A 257 3.62 1.80 22.97
C GLN A 257 4.82 2.63 23.45
N PHE A 258 5.75 2.94 22.56
CA PHE A 258 7.02 3.60 22.89
C PHE A 258 7.17 5.00 22.27
N LEU A 259 6.07 5.66 21.94
CA LEU A 259 6.06 6.96 21.24
C LEU A 259 6.98 8.00 21.88
N TYR A 260 6.94 8.14 23.20
CA TYR A 260 7.79 9.11 23.91
C TYR A 260 9.27 8.71 23.94
N THR A 261 9.55 7.42 24.01
CA THR A 261 10.93 6.89 23.98
C THR A 261 11.55 7.03 22.60
N MET A 262 10.76 6.79 21.54
CA MET A 262 11.21 6.91 20.16
C MET A 262 11.37 8.36 19.69
N ALA A 263 10.74 9.31 20.37
CA ALA A 263 10.85 10.75 20.11
C ALA A 263 12.01 11.44 20.87
N ALA A 264 12.61 10.78 21.85
CA ALA A 264 13.72 11.30 22.66
C ALA A 264 15.09 11.04 22.00
#